data_4447fae080b47908489ee559e28e49ff
#
_entry.id   4447fae080b47908489ee559e28e49ff
#
_cell.length_a   1.000
_cell.length_b   1.000
_cell.length_c   1.000
_cell.angle_alpha   90.00
_cell.angle_beta   90.00
_cell.angle_gamma   90.00
#
_symmetry.space_group_name_H-M   'P 1'
#
loop_
_entity.id
_entity.type
_entity.pdbx_description
1 polymer ?
#
loop_
_entity_poly.entity_id
_entity_poly.type
_entity_poly.pdbx_seq_one_letter_code
_entity_poly.pdbx_strand_id
1 'polypeptide(L)'
;MEKKLIIFDFDDTLTDNSQRDFQSFQYIIKKFYLKSISKNELINFREKSKTSEFIIKKIMNSDDEKLYNKYYQDRLVFLEKNSSYENFVKLKFCTLEILNKLKNDKYILTLNSIQSDHKNFLNILEKLKIKNYFQEIITNKLISSNSSYQSRYDMKKIMYKKILEKLKIDNLNDVLVVGNLFSDILPANALGIDSIMIKGSFGFDNSQNHLTNKISKLEEIFKFI
;
A
#
# COMPACT_ATOMS: atom_id res chain seq x y z
N MET A 1 6.53 17.07 20.18
CA MET A 1 6.79 15.81 20.93
C MET A 1 7.44 14.83 19.97
N GLU A 2 8.46 14.15 20.44
CA GLU A 2 9.21 13.20 19.63
C GLU A 2 8.39 11.91 19.43
N LYS A 3 8.25 11.44 18.19
CA LYS A 3 7.56 10.18 17.89
C LYS A 3 8.41 9.00 18.34
N LYS A 4 7.78 7.94 18.80
CA LYS A 4 8.47 6.70 19.23
C LYS A 4 8.13 5.52 18.33
N LEU A 5 6.91 5.49 17.80
CA LEU A 5 6.40 4.43 16.93
C LEU A 5 6.03 4.99 15.55
N ILE A 6 6.55 4.35 14.51
CA ILE A 6 6.17 4.66 13.12
C ILE A 6 5.52 3.42 12.51
N ILE A 7 4.30 3.57 12.02
CA ILE A 7 3.53 2.53 11.37
C ILE A 7 3.53 2.79 9.86
N PHE A 8 4.20 1.96 9.08
CA PHE A 8 4.23 2.07 7.63
C PHE A 8 3.17 1.18 6.97
N ASP A 9 2.52 1.70 5.95
CA ASP A 9 1.96 0.86 4.90
C ASP A 9 3.07 0.36 3.98
N PHE A 10 2.79 -0.66 3.15
CA PHE A 10 3.79 -1.29 2.30
C PHE A 10 3.69 -0.88 0.83
N ASP A 11 2.57 -1.21 0.19
CA ASP A 11 2.39 -1.04 -1.26
C ASP A 11 2.33 0.44 -1.63
N ASP A 12 3.20 0.88 -2.53
CA ASP A 12 3.37 2.29 -2.96
C ASP A 12 3.76 3.28 -1.84
N THR A 13 3.97 2.79 -0.60
CA THR A 13 4.50 3.55 0.52
C THR A 13 6.02 3.35 0.64
N LEU A 14 6.47 2.13 0.88
CA LEU A 14 7.88 1.74 0.90
C LEU A 14 8.37 1.19 -0.45
N THR A 15 7.45 0.82 -1.32
CA THR A 15 7.72 0.18 -2.62
C THR A 15 7.18 0.99 -3.78
N ASP A 16 7.73 0.75 -4.97
CA ASP A 16 7.20 1.17 -6.26
C ASP A 16 6.52 -0.01 -6.93
N ASN A 17 5.21 0.07 -7.09
CA ASN A 17 4.37 -0.95 -7.69
C ASN A 17 3.96 -0.63 -9.15
N SER A 18 4.48 0.44 -9.74
CA SER A 18 4.09 0.88 -11.09
C SER A 18 4.28 -0.20 -12.15
N GLN A 19 5.40 -0.94 -12.06
CA GLN A 19 5.68 -2.03 -13.00
C GLN A 19 4.74 -3.22 -12.78
N ARG A 20 4.44 -3.56 -11.54
CA ARG A 20 3.51 -4.64 -11.19
C ARG A 20 2.08 -4.32 -11.67
N ASP A 21 1.62 -3.08 -11.47
CA ASP A 21 0.32 -2.63 -11.98
C ASP A 21 0.28 -2.75 -13.51
N PHE A 22 1.30 -2.25 -14.21
CA PHE A 22 1.40 -2.36 -15.67
C PHE A 22 1.36 -3.81 -16.16
N GLN A 23 2.17 -4.69 -15.56
CA GLN A 23 2.21 -6.11 -15.94
C GLN A 23 0.89 -6.83 -15.68
N SER A 24 0.11 -6.41 -14.69
CA SER A 24 -1.21 -6.96 -14.42
C SER A 24 -2.21 -6.69 -15.56
N PHE A 25 -2.12 -5.52 -16.19
CA PHE A 25 -2.91 -5.21 -17.39
C PHE A 25 -2.36 -5.94 -18.63
N GLN A 26 -1.04 -5.99 -18.81
CA GLN A 26 -0.44 -6.75 -19.92
C GLN A 26 -0.83 -8.23 -19.88
N TYR A 27 -0.95 -8.80 -18.67
CA TYR A 27 -1.40 -10.18 -18.50
C TYR A 27 -2.81 -10.41 -19.06
N ILE A 28 -3.79 -9.58 -18.72
CA ILE A 28 -5.16 -9.73 -19.24
C ILE A 28 -5.25 -9.35 -20.71
N ILE A 29 -4.51 -8.34 -21.16
CA ILE A 29 -4.43 -7.96 -22.58
C ILE A 29 -3.97 -9.17 -23.41
N LYS A 30 -2.87 -9.80 -23.01
CA LYS A 30 -2.34 -10.98 -23.71
C LYS A 30 -3.28 -12.18 -23.62
N LYS A 31 -3.86 -12.44 -22.46
CA LYS A 31 -4.75 -13.60 -22.24
C LYS A 31 -6.03 -13.54 -23.05
N PHE A 32 -6.58 -12.33 -23.25
CA PHE A 32 -7.89 -12.11 -23.87
C PHE A 32 -7.81 -11.36 -25.20
N TYR A 33 -6.62 -11.13 -25.73
CA TYR A 33 -6.39 -10.43 -27.01
C TYR A 33 -7.05 -9.03 -27.05
N LEU A 34 -6.96 -8.30 -25.92
CA LEU A 34 -7.56 -6.98 -25.77
C LEU A 34 -6.68 -5.90 -26.43
N LYS A 35 -7.23 -4.68 -26.55
CA LYS A 35 -6.48 -3.53 -27.04
C LYS A 35 -5.28 -3.26 -26.13
N SER A 36 -4.10 -3.12 -26.73
CA SER A 36 -2.87 -2.81 -25.99
C SER A 36 -2.90 -1.39 -25.42
N ILE A 37 -2.26 -1.21 -24.28
CA ILE A 37 -1.92 0.10 -23.71
C ILE A 37 -0.43 0.14 -23.42
N SER A 38 0.17 1.31 -23.61
CA SER A 38 1.55 1.58 -23.22
C SER A 38 1.66 1.84 -21.71
N LYS A 39 2.87 1.73 -21.18
CA LYS A 39 3.13 2.10 -19.78
C LYS A 39 2.82 3.58 -19.53
N ASN A 40 3.14 4.46 -20.48
CA ASN A 40 2.87 5.90 -20.34
C ASN A 40 1.36 6.20 -20.34
N GLU A 41 0.56 5.50 -21.15
CA GLU A 41 -0.90 5.63 -21.09
C GLU A 41 -1.47 5.20 -19.74
N LEU A 42 -0.98 4.07 -19.19
CA LEU A 42 -1.38 3.62 -17.86
C LEU A 42 -1.03 4.65 -16.79
N ILE A 43 0.19 5.19 -16.81
CA ILE A 43 0.62 6.23 -15.87
C ILE A 43 -0.32 7.44 -15.98
N ASN A 44 -0.59 7.93 -17.19
CA ASN A 44 -1.49 9.06 -17.42
C ASN A 44 -2.92 8.79 -16.90
N PHE A 45 -3.45 7.57 -17.07
CA PHE A 45 -4.74 7.20 -16.49
C PHE A 45 -4.71 7.25 -14.97
N ARG A 46 -3.68 6.68 -14.33
CA ARG A 46 -3.53 6.65 -12.88
C ARG A 46 -3.33 8.03 -12.27
N GLU A 47 -2.51 8.87 -12.87
CA GLU A 47 -2.32 10.27 -12.44
C GLU A 47 -3.62 11.09 -12.50
N LYS A 48 -4.52 10.74 -13.42
CA LYS A 48 -5.88 11.29 -13.51
C LYS A 48 -6.89 10.54 -12.63
N SER A 49 -6.41 9.77 -11.65
CA SER A 49 -7.22 8.99 -10.69
C SER A 49 -8.19 8.00 -11.35
N LYS A 50 -7.87 7.50 -12.57
CA LYS A 50 -8.72 6.52 -13.23
C LYS A 50 -8.60 5.16 -12.57
N THR A 51 -9.75 4.55 -12.28
CA THR A 51 -9.85 3.25 -11.62
C THR A 51 -9.39 2.10 -12.53
N SER A 52 -9.14 0.94 -11.94
CA SER A 52 -8.88 -0.28 -12.73
C SER A 52 -10.06 -0.65 -13.61
N GLU A 53 -11.30 -0.39 -13.15
CA GLU A 53 -12.53 -0.58 -13.93
C GLU A 53 -12.50 0.26 -15.21
N PHE A 54 -12.27 1.56 -15.08
CA PHE A 54 -12.18 2.45 -16.23
C PHE A 54 -11.16 1.94 -17.25
N ILE A 55 -9.97 1.53 -16.79
CA ILE A 55 -8.89 1.08 -17.66
C ILE A 55 -9.28 -0.24 -18.35
N ILE A 56 -9.86 -1.20 -17.62
CA ILE A 56 -10.33 -2.47 -18.20
C ILE A 56 -11.40 -2.21 -19.25
N LYS A 57 -12.44 -1.42 -18.95
CA LYS A 57 -13.48 -1.05 -19.92
C LYS A 57 -12.90 -0.37 -21.17
N LYS A 58 -11.87 0.47 -20.99
CA LYS A 58 -11.16 1.13 -22.10
C LYS A 58 -10.41 0.14 -23.00
N ILE A 59 -9.71 -0.85 -22.46
CA ILE A 59 -8.98 -1.86 -23.23
C ILE A 59 -9.90 -2.93 -23.85
N MET A 60 -11.06 -3.21 -23.20
CA MET A 60 -12.12 -4.06 -23.76
C MET A 60 -12.85 -3.39 -24.91
N ASN A 61 -12.88 -2.07 -24.94
CA ASN A 61 -13.76 -1.27 -25.78
C ASN A 61 -15.25 -1.67 -25.62
N SER A 62 -15.68 -1.94 -24.39
CA SER A 62 -17.03 -2.44 -24.05
C SER A 62 -17.36 -2.10 -22.59
N ASP A 63 -18.64 -1.89 -22.32
CA ASP A 63 -19.19 -1.71 -20.97
C ASP A 63 -19.86 -2.97 -20.42
N ASP A 64 -19.63 -4.14 -21.04
CA ASP A 64 -20.17 -5.43 -20.58
C ASP A 64 -19.61 -5.79 -19.19
N GLU A 65 -20.51 -5.76 -18.19
CA GLU A 65 -20.15 -6.01 -16.78
C GLU A 65 -19.69 -7.46 -16.52
N LYS A 66 -20.17 -8.44 -17.28
CA LYS A 66 -19.74 -9.85 -17.12
C LYS A 66 -18.30 -10.02 -17.59
N LEU A 67 -17.97 -9.44 -18.73
CA LEU A 67 -16.61 -9.44 -19.25
C LEU A 67 -15.68 -8.64 -18.36
N TYR A 68 -16.10 -7.45 -17.90
CA TYR A 68 -15.34 -6.67 -16.93
C TYR A 68 -14.99 -7.49 -15.70
N ASN A 69 -16.00 -8.10 -15.04
CA ASN A 69 -15.79 -8.88 -13.83
C ASN A 69 -14.81 -10.04 -14.06
N LYS A 70 -14.93 -10.75 -15.19
CA LYS A 70 -14.00 -11.81 -15.57
C LYS A 70 -12.56 -11.29 -15.68
N TYR A 71 -12.35 -10.21 -16.41
CA TYR A 71 -10.99 -9.66 -16.62
C TYR A 71 -10.42 -9.05 -15.36
N TYR A 72 -11.25 -8.44 -14.53
CA TYR A 72 -10.85 -7.92 -13.24
C TYR A 72 -10.39 -9.05 -12.30
N GLN A 73 -11.14 -10.16 -12.21
CA GLN A 73 -10.74 -11.32 -11.41
C GLN A 73 -9.43 -11.95 -11.91
N ASP A 74 -9.25 -12.12 -13.22
CA ASP A 74 -8.00 -12.62 -13.76
C ASP A 74 -6.80 -11.71 -13.45
N ARG A 75 -7.03 -10.38 -13.47
CA ARG A 75 -6.01 -9.41 -13.06
C ARG A 75 -5.66 -9.56 -11.57
N LEU A 76 -6.66 -9.76 -10.70
CA LEU A 76 -6.42 -10.01 -9.26
C LEU A 76 -5.61 -11.29 -9.05
N VAL A 77 -5.95 -12.38 -9.76
CA VAL A 77 -5.17 -13.62 -9.73
C VAL A 77 -3.71 -13.39 -10.10
N PHE A 78 -3.42 -12.54 -11.09
CA PHE A 78 -2.04 -12.17 -11.42
C PHE A 78 -1.38 -11.41 -10.26
N LEU A 79 -2.07 -10.44 -9.67
CA LEU A 79 -1.55 -9.63 -8.58
C LEU A 79 -1.29 -10.44 -7.30
N GLU A 80 -2.05 -11.49 -7.05
CA GLU A 80 -1.90 -12.36 -5.88
C GLU A 80 -0.74 -13.36 -5.99
N LYS A 81 -0.21 -13.57 -7.21
CA LYS A 81 0.95 -14.46 -7.40
C LYS A 81 2.21 -13.87 -6.77
N ASN A 82 2.96 -14.71 -6.03
CA ASN A 82 4.25 -14.34 -5.46
C ASN A 82 5.21 -13.78 -6.51
N SER A 83 5.26 -14.41 -7.68
CA SER A 83 6.09 -13.96 -8.79
C SER A 83 5.79 -12.54 -9.27
N SER A 84 4.57 -12.04 -9.06
CA SER A 84 4.24 -10.65 -9.40
C SER A 84 4.96 -9.65 -8.49
N TYR A 85 5.11 -9.97 -7.21
CA TYR A 85 5.91 -9.17 -6.28
C TYR A 85 7.40 -9.32 -6.56
N GLU A 86 7.89 -10.55 -6.64
CA GLU A 86 9.31 -10.85 -6.80
C GLU A 86 9.93 -10.21 -8.05
N ASN A 87 9.19 -10.18 -9.15
CA ASN A 87 9.70 -9.70 -10.43
C ASN A 87 9.44 -8.21 -10.68
N PHE A 88 8.43 -7.62 -10.06
CA PHE A 88 7.92 -6.31 -10.49
C PHE A 88 7.81 -5.27 -9.37
N VAL A 89 8.03 -5.64 -8.11
CA VAL A 89 8.03 -4.71 -6.98
C VAL A 89 9.46 -4.39 -6.58
N LYS A 90 9.75 -3.10 -6.40
CA LYS A 90 11.06 -2.61 -5.93
C LYS A 90 10.84 -1.69 -4.75
N LEU A 91 11.82 -1.59 -3.87
CA LEU A 91 11.82 -0.54 -2.86
C LEU A 91 11.92 0.84 -3.53
N LYS A 92 11.25 1.83 -2.98
CA LYS A 92 11.48 3.22 -3.36
C LYS A 92 12.93 3.63 -3.05
N PHE A 93 13.38 4.65 -3.74
CA PHE A 93 14.71 5.22 -3.52
C PHE A 93 14.92 5.56 -2.04
N CYS A 94 16.11 5.29 -1.53
CA CYS A 94 16.52 5.50 -0.11
C CYS A 94 15.72 4.75 0.97
N THR A 95 14.77 3.85 0.64
CA THR A 95 13.98 3.15 1.67
C THR A 95 14.85 2.43 2.70
N LEU A 96 15.85 1.66 2.26
CA LEU A 96 16.74 0.92 3.18
C LEU A 96 17.56 1.87 4.07
N GLU A 97 18.08 2.95 3.50
CA GLU A 97 18.85 3.96 4.24
C GLU A 97 17.99 4.61 5.34
N ILE A 98 16.76 4.98 4.99
CA ILE A 98 15.82 5.61 5.92
C ILE A 98 15.41 4.65 7.03
N LEU A 99 15.07 3.40 6.70
CA LEU A 99 14.75 2.39 7.71
C LEU A 99 15.92 2.13 8.65
N ASN A 100 17.16 2.09 8.12
CA ASN A 100 18.37 1.96 8.93
C ASN A 100 18.51 3.15 9.90
N LYS A 101 18.39 4.37 9.39
CA LYS A 101 18.51 5.58 10.21
C LYS A 101 17.45 5.60 11.31
N LEU A 102 16.18 5.38 10.99
CA LEU A 102 15.11 5.33 11.97
C LEU A 102 15.36 4.28 13.06
N LYS A 103 15.86 3.09 12.68
CA LYS A 103 16.18 2.03 13.64
C LYS A 103 17.37 2.43 14.54
N ASN A 104 18.40 3.06 13.98
CA ASN A 104 19.55 3.55 14.75
C ASN A 104 19.15 4.67 15.73
N ASP A 105 18.22 5.53 15.32
CA ASP A 105 17.63 6.59 16.14
C ASP A 105 16.59 6.04 17.15
N LYS A 106 16.48 4.68 17.28
CA LYS A 106 15.65 3.94 18.25
C LYS A 106 14.15 4.08 18.07
N TYR A 107 13.66 4.44 16.88
CA TYR A 107 12.24 4.37 16.58
C TYR A 107 11.77 2.91 16.51
N ILE A 108 10.60 2.65 17.07
CA ILE A 108 9.89 1.39 16.86
C ILE A 108 9.24 1.44 15.49
N LEU A 109 9.58 0.52 14.61
CA LEU A 109 9.02 0.45 13.27
C LEU A 109 8.06 -0.73 13.18
N THR A 110 6.89 -0.51 12.61
CA THR A 110 5.90 -1.55 12.31
C THR A 110 5.38 -1.43 10.91
N LEU A 111 4.87 -2.54 10.37
CA LEU A 111 4.35 -2.61 9.02
C LEU A 111 2.93 -3.15 9.05
N ASN A 112 2.02 -2.50 8.34
CA ASN A 112 0.70 -3.02 8.07
C ASN A 112 0.42 -3.09 6.57
N SER A 113 -0.18 -4.18 6.11
CA SER A 113 -0.54 -4.33 4.71
C SER A 113 -1.80 -5.18 4.56
N ILE A 114 -2.67 -4.79 3.62
CA ILE A 114 -3.86 -5.57 3.28
C ILE A 114 -3.44 -6.72 2.35
N GLN A 115 -2.76 -7.71 2.92
CA GLN A 115 -2.31 -8.92 2.23
C GLN A 115 -3.05 -10.13 2.80
N SER A 116 -3.57 -10.98 1.92
CA SER A 116 -4.34 -12.18 2.28
C SER A 116 -3.46 -13.35 2.72
N ASP A 117 -2.19 -13.41 2.28
CA ASP A 117 -1.23 -14.44 2.64
C ASP A 117 -0.06 -13.85 3.44
N HIS A 118 -0.16 -13.97 4.77
CA HIS A 118 0.86 -13.46 5.69
C HIS A 118 2.22 -14.14 5.50
N LYS A 119 2.25 -15.47 5.34
CA LYS A 119 3.50 -16.22 5.19
C LYS A 119 4.24 -15.78 3.93
N ASN A 120 3.52 -15.68 2.83
CA ASN A 120 4.09 -15.20 1.59
C ASN A 120 4.57 -13.75 1.70
N PHE A 121 3.82 -12.89 2.36
CA PHE A 121 4.22 -11.51 2.58
C PHE A 121 5.55 -11.42 3.36
N LEU A 122 5.75 -12.23 4.39
CA LEU A 122 7.02 -12.30 5.10
C LEU A 122 8.18 -12.70 4.18
N ASN A 123 7.99 -13.65 3.26
CA ASN A 123 9.00 -14.03 2.27
C ASN A 123 9.35 -12.87 1.32
N ILE A 124 8.37 -12.09 0.91
CA ILE A 124 8.60 -10.88 0.09
C ILE A 124 9.47 -9.88 0.85
N LEU A 125 9.17 -9.61 2.12
CA LEU A 125 9.95 -8.70 2.96
C LEU A 125 11.38 -9.19 3.19
N GLU A 126 11.59 -10.49 3.29
CA GLU A 126 12.93 -11.11 3.38
C GLU A 126 13.73 -10.89 2.09
N LYS A 127 13.13 -11.15 0.93
CA LYS A 127 13.76 -10.91 -0.37
C LYS A 127 14.12 -9.45 -0.59
N LEU A 128 13.27 -8.54 -0.13
CA LEU A 128 13.53 -7.10 -0.15
C LEU A 128 14.51 -6.65 0.95
N LYS A 129 14.93 -7.56 1.84
CA LYS A 129 15.85 -7.33 2.96
C LYS A 129 15.35 -6.27 3.96
N ILE A 130 14.02 -6.16 4.11
CA ILE A 130 13.42 -5.17 5.03
C ILE A 130 12.68 -5.79 6.22
N LYS A 131 12.47 -7.10 6.26
CA LYS A 131 11.70 -7.76 7.34
C LYS A 131 12.22 -7.42 8.73
N ASN A 132 13.54 -7.43 8.92
CA ASN A 132 14.20 -7.27 10.23
C ASN A 132 14.20 -5.83 10.77
N TYR A 133 13.66 -4.87 10.02
CA TYR A 133 13.46 -3.51 10.52
C TYR A 133 12.20 -3.39 11.37
N PHE A 134 11.22 -4.25 11.16
CA PHE A 134 9.90 -4.13 11.77
C PHE A 134 9.76 -5.04 13.00
N GLN A 135 9.37 -4.43 14.12
CA GLN A 135 9.08 -5.16 15.36
C GLN A 135 7.76 -5.94 15.26
N GLU A 136 6.76 -5.37 14.56
CA GLU A 136 5.48 -6.01 14.28
C GLU A 136 5.12 -5.87 12.81
N ILE A 137 4.60 -6.94 12.22
CA ILE A 137 4.09 -6.98 10.85
C ILE A 137 2.67 -7.52 10.88
N ILE A 138 1.69 -6.67 10.59
CA ILE A 138 0.28 -7.02 10.63
C ILE A 138 -0.28 -7.06 9.20
N THR A 139 -0.93 -8.18 8.85
CA THR A 139 -1.64 -8.35 7.59
C THR A 139 -3.12 -8.59 7.84
N ASN A 140 -3.94 -8.44 6.79
CA ASN A 140 -5.37 -8.68 6.87
C ASN A 140 -5.70 -10.09 7.42
N LYS A 141 -4.94 -11.12 7.02
CA LYS A 141 -5.14 -12.49 7.50
C LYS A 141 -5.06 -12.63 9.02
N LEU A 142 -4.25 -11.80 9.69
CA LEU A 142 -4.09 -11.86 11.14
C LEU A 142 -5.24 -11.19 11.91
N ILE A 143 -6.14 -10.46 11.23
CA ILE A 143 -7.26 -9.76 11.87
C ILE A 143 -8.62 -10.34 11.50
N SER A 144 -8.76 -10.99 10.34
CA SER A 144 -10.03 -11.51 9.85
C SER A 144 -10.18 -12.99 10.14
N SER A 145 -10.82 -13.36 11.24
CA SER A 145 -11.31 -14.74 11.42
C SER A 145 -12.73 -14.95 10.87
N ASN A 146 -13.56 -13.92 10.71
CA ASN A 146 -14.99 -14.11 10.41
C ASN A 146 -15.74 -12.92 9.76
N SER A 147 -15.14 -11.99 9.08
CA SER A 147 -15.91 -10.87 8.52
C SER A 147 -15.90 -10.81 7.00
N SER A 148 -17.05 -11.10 6.42
CA SER A 148 -17.43 -10.67 5.08
C SER A 148 -17.35 -9.15 4.97
N TYR A 149 -16.56 -8.65 4.00
CA TYR A 149 -16.59 -7.27 3.49
C TYR A 149 -16.44 -6.11 4.48
N GLN A 150 -15.33 -6.08 5.21
CA GLN A 150 -14.90 -4.83 5.83
C GLN A 150 -14.26 -3.91 4.77
N SER A 151 -14.57 -2.62 4.83
CA SER A 151 -13.88 -1.63 4.00
C SER A 151 -12.37 -1.60 4.30
N ARG A 152 -11.55 -1.11 3.36
CA ARG A 152 -10.12 -0.89 3.63
C ARG A 152 -9.89 0.00 4.84
N TYR A 153 -10.75 0.99 5.03
CA TYR A 153 -10.75 1.87 6.20
C TYR A 153 -10.87 1.09 7.50
N ASP A 154 -11.89 0.21 7.62
CA ASP A 154 -12.13 -0.57 8.83
C ASP A 154 -10.97 -1.54 9.10
N MET A 155 -10.49 -2.21 8.07
CA MET A 155 -9.33 -3.10 8.18
C MET A 155 -8.10 -2.38 8.73
N LYS A 156 -7.75 -1.22 8.17
CA LYS A 156 -6.61 -0.43 8.62
C LYS A 156 -6.79 0.05 10.07
N LYS A 157 -8.00 0.50 10.43
CA LYS A 157 -8.32 0.91 11.80
C LYS A 157 -8.11 -0.22 12.82
N ILE A 158 -8.54 -1.45 12.47
CA ILE A 158 -8.33 -2.63 13.31
C ILE A 158 -6.83 -2.98 13.41
N MET A 159 -6.09 -2.91 12.30
CA MET A 159 -4.65 -3.17 12.29
C MET A 159 -3.89 -2.20 13.20
N TYR A 160 -4.21 -0.90 13.15
CA TYR A 160 -3.58 0.09 14.02
C TYR A 160 -3.85 -0.21 15.49
N LYS A 161 -5.10 -0.45 15.89
CA LYS A 161 -5.44 -0.84 17.25
C LYS A 161 -4.65 -2.06 17.72
N LYS A 162 -4.57 -3.11 16.87
CA LYS A 162 -3.82 -4.32 17.19
C LYS A 162 -2.31 -4.07 17.37
N ILE A 163 -1.71 -3.17 16.59
CA ILE A 163 -0.31 -2.76 16.76
C ILE A 163 -0.13 -2.05 18.11
N LEU A 164 -0.98 -1.09 18.43
CA LEU A 164 -0.94 -0.33 19.69
C LEU A 164 -1.06 -1.26 20.90
N GLU A 165 -2.04 -2.17 20.88
CA GLU A 165 -2.26 -3.16 21.95
C GLU A 165 -1.05 -4.07 22.14
N LYS A 166 -0.49 -4.63 21.06
CA LYS A 166 0.68 -5.53 21.12
C LYS A 166 1.92 -4.83 21.69
N LEU A 167 2.12 -3.57 21.31
CA LEU A 167 3.28 -2.79 21.72
C LEU A 167 3.04 -1.99 23.02
N LYS A 168 1.83 -2.10 23.60
CA LYS A 168 1.42 -1.38 24.82
C LYS A 168 1.67 0.13 24.71
N ILE A 169 1.24 0.72 23.61
CA ILE A 169 1.36 2.16 23.35
C ILE A 169 0.07 2.85 23.80
N ASP A 170 0.14 3.63 24.87
CA ASP A 170 -0.99 4.36 25.44
C ASP A 170 -1.06 5.81 24.95
N ASN A 171 0.10 6.41 24.67
CA ASN A 171 0.17 7.79 24.19
C ASN A 171 0.18 7.85 22.66
N LEU A 172 -0.96 8.19 22.06
CA LEU A 172 -1.11 8.26 20.60
C LEU A 172 -0.30 9.39 19.96
N ASN A 173 0.08 10.42 20.73
CA ASN A 173 0.96 11.49 20.26
C ASN A 173 2.39 10.98 19.92
N ASP A 174 2.79 9.84 20.49
CA ASP A 174 4.08 9.20 20.19
C ASP A 174 4.05 8.39 18.89
N VAL A 175 2.90 8.33 18.19
CA VAL A 175 2.69 7.48 17.02
C VAL A 175 2.57 8.30 15.74
N LEU A 176 3.17 7.80 14.67
CA LEU A 176 3.04 8.33 13.32
C LEU A 176 2.65 7.22 12.35
N VAL A 177 1.62 7.44 11.55
CA VAL A 177 1.26 6.58 10.43
C VAL A 177 1.77 7.18 9.12
N VAL A 178 2.39 6.35 8.27
CA VAL A 178 2.83 6.73 6.92
C VAL A 178 2.20 5.79 5.92
N GLY A 179 1.43 6.35 4.99
CA GLY A 179 0.74 5.60 3.93
C GLY A 179 0.55 6.43 2.67
N ASN A 180 0.18 5.79 1.57
CA ASN A 180 0.00 6.48 0.29
C ASN A 180 -1.47 6.75 -0.09
N LEU A 181 -2.41 6.17 0.65
CA LEU A 181 -3.84 6.29 0.37
C LEU A 181 -4.60 6.92 1.54
N PHE A 182 -5.74 7.54 1.26
CA PHE A 182 -6.65 8.00 2.31
C PHE A 182 -7.17 6.86 3.19
N SER A 183 -7.22 5.63 2.67
CA SER A 183 -7.52 4.44 3.48
C SER A 183 -6.48 4.12 4.56
N ASP A 184 -5.28 4.69 4.49
CA ASP A 184 -4.27 4.62 5.55
C ASP A 184 -4.41 5.80 6.52
N ILE A 185 -4.64 6.98 5.99
CA ILE A 185 -4.61 8.26 6.71
C ILE A 185 -5.86 8.45 7.58
N LEU A 186 -7.06 8.28 6.99
CA LEU A 186 -8.31 8.56 7.70
C LEU A 186 -8.55 7.68 8.93
N PRO A 187 -8.25 6.34 8.90
CA PRO A 187 -8.37 5.53 10.11
C PRO A 187 -7.40 5.94 11.21
N ALA A 188 -6.19 6.40 10.86
CA ALA A 188 -5.21 6.90 11.83
C ALA A 188 -5.73 8.17 12.49
N ASN A 189 -6.17 9.17 11.71
CA ASN A 189 -6.73 10.42 12.20
C ASN A 189 -7.99 10.19 13.07
N ALA A 190 -8.85 9.23 12.67
CA ALA A 190 -10.04 8.87 13.48
C ALA A 190 -9.71 8.17 14.81
N LEU A 191 -8.48 7.72 15.00
CA LEU A 191 -7.95 7.22 16.26
C LEU A 191 -7.18 8.29 17.05
N GLY A 192 -7.01 9.49 16.51
CA GLY A 192 -6.19 10.55 17.11
C GLY A 192 -4.67 10.34 16.87
N ILE A 193 -4.29 9.55 15.88
CA ILE A 193 -2.90 9.29 15.52
C ILE A 193 -2.49 10.26 14.41
N ASP A 194 -1.33 10.88 14.54
CA ASP A 194 -0.75 11.70 13.47
C ASP A 194 -0.42 10.85 12.23
N SER A 195 -0.65 11.43 11.05
CA SER A 195 -0.45 10.73 9.80
C SER A 195 0.16 11.58 8.70
N ILE A 196 0.91 10.94 7.81
CA ILE A 196 1.54 11.56 6.64
C ILE A 196 1.18 10.75 5.41
N MET A 197 0.74 11.44 4.37
CA MET A 197 0.54 10.85 3.05
C MET A 197 1.82 10.97 2.23
N ILE A 198 2.39 9.84 1.81
CA ILE A 198 3.50 9.83 0.86
C ILE A 198 2.99 9.68 -0.58
N LYS A 199 3.66 10.36 -1.52
CA LYS A 199 3.40 10.20 -2.95
C LYS A 199 3.59 8.74 -3.38
N GLY A 200 2.53 8.13 -3.90
CA GLY A 200 2.56 6.80 -4.51
C GLY A 200 3.22 6.81 -5.89
N SER A 201 3.30 5.64 -6.53
CA SER A 201 3.89 5.47 -7.87
C SER A 201 3.22 6.30 -8.96
N PHE A 202 1.95 6.69 -8.75
CA PHE A 202 1.15 7.44 -9.71
C PHE A 202 0.70 8.82 -9.18
N GLY A 203 1.36 9.34 -8.17
CA GLY A 203 1.00 10.62 -7.57
C GLY A 203 0.42 10.48 -6.17
N PHE A 204 -0.20 11.56 -5.70
CA PHE A 204 -0.95 11.54 -4.44
C PHE A 204 -2.37 11.00 -4.67
N ASP A 205 -2.90 10.31 -3.67
CA ASP A 205 -4.33 10.03 -3.62
C ASP A 205 -5.10 11.35 -3.43
N ASN A 206 -5.94 11.67 -4.40
CA ASN A 206 -6.77 12.88 -4.39
C ASN A 206 -8.27 12.51 -4.35
N SER A 207 -8.62 11.31 -3.91
CA SER A 207 -9.99 10.82 -3.83
C SER A 207 -10.86 11.61 -2.85
N GLN A 208 -10.23 12.32 -1.91
CA GLN A 208 -10.91 13.13 -0.89
C GLN A 208 -10.17 14.44 -0.61
N ASN A 209 -10.95 15.48 -0.26
CA ASN A 209 -10.44 16.79 0.11
C ASN A 209 -10.22 16.86 1.65
N HIS A 210 -9.22 16.16 2.16
CA HIS A 210 -8.83 16.28 3.55
C HIS A 210 -7.46 16.95 3.68
N LEU A 211 -7.34 17.81 4.69
CA LEU A 211 -6.05 18.35 5.10
C LEU A 211 -5.24 17.21 5.71
N THR A 212 -4.12 16.89 5.10
CA THR A 212 -3.14 15.96 5.64
C THR A 212 -1.75 16.42 5.25
N ASN A 213 -0.78 16.12 6.08
CA ASN A 213 0.62 16.33 5.75
C ASN A 213 0.99 15.44 4.56
N LYS A 214 1.64 16.02 3.54
CA LYS A 214 2.06 15.31 2.33
C LYS A 214 3.56 15.40 2.15
N ILE A 215 4.18 14.27 1.81
CA ILE A 215 5.59 14.19 1.45
C ILE A 215 5.75 13.55 0.07
N SER A 216 6.69 14.04 -0.72
CA SER A 216 6.98 13.49 -2.04
C SER A 216 8.00 12.37 -2.00
N LYS A 217 8.88 12.40 -0.99
CA LYS A 217 9.96 11.45 -0.78
C LYS A 217 10.00 10.98 0.67
N LEU A 218 10.42 9.73 0.88
CA LEU A 218 10.39 9.10 2.20
C LEU A 218 11.32 9.82 3.21
N GLU A 219 12.43 10.37 2.76
CA GLU A 219 13.36 11.14 3.60
C GLU A 219 12.74 12.37 4.27
N GLU A 220 11.66 12.89 3.72
CA GLU A 220 10.96 14.04 4.31
C GLU A 220 10.22 13.70 5.62
N ILE A 221 10.14 12.39 5.98
CA ILE A 221 9.55 11.94 7.25
C ILE A 221 10.25 12.59 8.45
N PHE A 222 11.54 12.86 8.36
CA PHE A 222 12.34 13.48 9.42
C PHE A 222 11.90 14.90 9.81
N LYS A 223 10.99 15.52 9.05
CA LYS A 223 10.37 16.80 9.41
C LYS A 223 9.24 16.66 10.44
N PHE A 224 8.79 15.43 10.73
CA PHE A 224 7.60 15.13 11.51
C PHE A 224 7.85 14.26 12.75
N ILE A 225 9.09 13.88 12.97
CA ILE A 225 9.53 13.00 14.07
C ILE A 225 10.62 13.63 14.90
#